data_d8c0b6b627c3b3db8c7b2b7ed4abdb9f
#
_entry.id   d8c0b6b627c3b3db8c7b2b7ed4abdb9f
#
_cell.length_a   1.000
_cell.length_b   1.000
_cell.length_c   1.000
_cell.angle_alpha   90.00
_cell.angle_beta   90.00
_cell.angle_gamma   90.00
#
_symmetry.space_group_name_H-M   'P 1'
#
loop_
_entity.id
_entity.type
_entity.pdbx_description
1 polymer ?
#
loop_
_entity_poly.entity_id
_entity_poly.type
_entity_poly.pdbx_seq_one_letter_code
_entity_poly.pdbx_strand_id
1 'polypeptide(L)' 'MDKSTSDIRLARWLPIIEECAASGMPKKDWCREHNIELKKFYYWQRKAR' A
#
# COMPACT_ATOMS: atom_id res chain seq x y z
N MET A 1 13.23 -16.09 -4.91
CA MET A 1 12.85 -15.18 -3.82
C MET A 1 11.79 -15.80 -2.95
N ASP A 2 11.92 -15.61 -1.71
CA ASP A 2 11.08 -16.30 -0.76
C ASP A 2 9.70 -15.71 -0.63
N LYS A 3 8.76 -16.60 -0.44
CA LYS A 3 7.39 -16.20 -0.14
C LYS A 3 7.33 -15.37 1.12
N SER A 4 8.16 -15.72 2.10
CA SER A 4 8.12 -15.02 3.39
C SER A 4 8.48 -13.55 3.24
N THR A 5 9.40 -13.21 2.36
CA THR A 5 9.74 -11.82 2.12
C THR A 5 8.55 -11.05 1.56
N SER A 6 7.86 -11.65 0.60
CA SER A 6 6.66 -11.05 0.03
C SER A 6 5.57 -10.90 1.08
N ASP A 7 5.40 -11.92 1.91
CA ASP A 7 4.37 -11.89 2.93
C ASP A 7 4.64 -10.79 3.96
N ILE A 8 5.90 -10.62 4.34
CA ILE A 8 6.27 -9.59 5.30
C ILE A 8 6.00 -8.20 4.72
N ARG A 9 6.35 -8.00 3.47
CA ARG A 9 6.10 -6.72 2.82
C ARG A 9 4.61 -6.45 2.69
N LEU A 10 3.86 -7.46 2.31
CA LEU A 10 2.41 -7.33 2.19
C LEU A 10 1.79 -6.96 3.53
N ALA A 11 2.25 -7.61 4.59
CA ALA A 11 1.73 -7.32 5.93
C ALA A 11 1.98 -5.87 6.33
N ARG A 12 3.09 -5.31 5.88
CA ARG A 12 3.38 -3.91 6.16
C ARG A 12 2.50 -2.97 5.34
N TRP A 13 2.13 -3.38 4.14
CA TRP A 13 1.33 -2.54 3.28
C TRP A 13 -0.15 -2.56 3.63
N LEU A 14 -0.62 -3.62 4.29
CA LEU A 14 -2.02 -3.72 4.64
C LEU A 14 -2.51 -2.52 5.48
N PRO A 15 -1.83 -2.15 6.58
CA PRO A 15 -2.27 -0.98 7.34
C PRO A 15 -2.14 0.32 6.53
N ILE A 16 -1.15 0.41 5.66
CA ILE A 16 -0.99 1.59 4.83
C ILE A 16 -2.19 1.75 3.89
N ILE A 17 -2.58 0.65 3.26
CA ILE A 17 -3.73 0.68 2.35
C ILE A 17 -5.01 1.03 3.11
N GLU A 18 -5.18 0.48 4.30
CA GLU A 18 -6.35 0.75 5.11
C GLU A 18 -6.41 2.21 5.56
N GLU A 19 -5.28 2.78 5.91
CA GLU A 19 -5.24 4.17 6.31
C GLU A 19 -5.64 5.09 5.16
N CYS A 20 -5.16 4.76 3.98
CA CYS A 20 -5.53 5.53 2.80
C CYS A 20 -7.04 5.49 2.57
N ALA A 21 -7.61 4.31 2.69
CA ALA A 21 -9.05 4.16 2.50
C ALA A 21 -9.84 4.92 3.56
N ALA A 22 -9.35 4.91 4.79
CA ALA A 22 -10.03 5.58 5.90
C ALA A 22 -9.90 7.09 5.84
N SER A 23 -8.85 7.58 5.18
CA SER A 23 -8.60 9.01 5.14
C SER A 23 -9.60 9.77 4.27
N GLY A 24 -10.24 9.07 3.34
CA GLY A 24 -11.14 9.72 2.40
C GLY A 24 -10.45 10.50 1.30
N MET A 25 -9.14 10.50 1.28
CA MET A 25 -8.37 11.20 0.25
C MET A 25 -8.18 10.33 -0.98
N PRO A 26 -8.03 10.97 -2.16
CA PRO A 26 -7.65 10.20 -3.35
C PRO A 26 -6.30 9.52 -3.12
N LYS A 27 -6.15 8.33 -3.66
CA LYS A 27 -4.92 7.58 -3.49
C LYS A 27 -3.71 8.38 -3.95
N LYS A 28 -3.87 9.09 -5.04
CA LYS A 28 -2.80 9.90 -5.60
C LYS A 28 -2.32 10.94 -4.59
N ASP A 29 -3.25 11.66 -4.00
CA ASP A 29 -2.91 12.72 -3.06
C ASP A 29 -2.35 12.13 -1.76
N TRP A 30 -2.98 11.06 -1.28
CA TRP A 30 -2.55 10.43 -0.04
C TRP A 30 -1.12 9.90 -0.17
N CYS A 31 -0.83 9.24 -1.28
CA CYS A 31 0.52 8.71 -1.51
C CYS A 31 1.54 9.83 -1.59
N ARG A 32 1.17 10.94 -2.20
CA ARG A 32 2.06 12.08 -2.30
C ARG A 32 2.37 12.66 -0.93
N GLU A 33 1.36 12.75 -0.09
CA GLU A 33 1.54 13.28 1.27
C GLU A 33 2.46 12.41 2.09
N HIS A 34 2.37 11.10 1.89
CA HIS A 34 3.15 10.16 2.67
C HIS A 34 4.43 9.73 1.97
N ASN A 35 4.75 10.39 0.87
CA ASN A 35 5.98 10.11 0.12
C ASN A 35 6.02 8.66 -0.35
N ILE A 36 4.89 8.16 -0.79
CA ILE A 36 4.74 6.79 -1.28
C ILE A 36 4.56 6.82 -2.79
N GLU A 37 5.23 5.90 -3.48
CA GLU A 37 5.10 5.80 -4.93
C GLU A 37 3.75 5.20 -5.28
N LEU A 38 3.01 5.89 -6.13
CA LEU A 38 1.67 5.46 -6.49
C LEU A 38 1.66 4.09 -7.14
N LYS A 39 2.65 3.82 -7.98
CA LYS A 39 2.75 2.52 -8.64
C LYS A 39 2.90 1.39 -7.63
N LYS A 40 3.72 1.60 -6.62
CA LYS A 40 3.92 0.61 -5.58
C LYS A 40 2.65 0.41 -4.77
N PHE A 41 1.95 1.49 -4.50
CA PHE A 41 0.70 1.41 -3.76
C PHE A 41 -0.29 0.52 -4.49
N TYR A 42 -0.47 0.75 -5.79
CA TYR A 42 -1.39 -0.05 -6.59
C TYR A 42 -0.96 -1.50 -6.67
N TYR A 43 0.33 -1.73 -6.79
CA TYR A 43 0.86 -3.09 -6.85
C TYR A 43 0.50 -3.87 -5.58
N TRP A 44 0.75 -3.27 -4.42
CA TRP A 44 0.47 -3.95 -3.16
C TRP A 44 -1.02 -4.04 -2.87
N GLN A 45 -1.78 -3.05 -3.31
CA GLN A 45 -3.23 -3.10 -3.17
C GLN A 45 -3.81 -4.29 -3.93
N ARG A 46 -3.29 -4.55 -5.10
CA ARG A 46 -3.72 -5.71 -5.88
C ARG A 46 -3.35 -7.01 -5.21
N LYS A 47 -2.16 -7.06 -4.65
CA LYS A 47 -1.69 -8.26 -3.95
C LYS A 47 -2.49 -8.54 -2.70
N ALA A 48 -3.02 -7.50 -2.08
CA ALA A 48 -3.76 -7.62 -0.84
C ALA A 48 -5.17 -8.19 -1.04
N ARG A 49 -5.61 -8.29 -2.26
CA ARG A 49 -6.96 -8.79 -2.56
C ARG A 49 -7.05 -10.29 -2.51
#